data_ee8086458a285638003e5366182f708e
#
_entry.id   ee8086458a285638003e5366182f708e
#
_cell.length_a   1.000
_cell.length_b   1.000
_cell.length_c   1.000
_cell.angle_alpha   90.00
_cell.angle_beta   90.00
_cell.angle_gamma   90.00
#
_symmetry.space_group_name_H-M   'P 1'
#
loop_
_entity.id
_entity.type
_entity.pdbx_description
1 polymer ?
#
loop_
_entity_poly.entity_id
_entity_poly.type
_entity_poly.pdbx_seq_one_letter_code
_entity_poly.pdbx_strand_id
1 'polypeptide(L)'
;MLSYNPPGIDGSFTLHIFVRAPYSDYVRKGSRFWNASGVNLRLGAEGVRLELESARALLAGGIAFDTPSQLRDQPPAPEEESFTLYSDLESAIAATSENRLAFLVYFDGSVRGLSPGAPALLRGIRIGSVLDVNLEYDQQEDHFRVPVHIAIEPDRISFPAGRPTREVRAMAEEMVAKGLRAQLISGSLLTGQLVVSMDFMPDAPPAQVRMQGEEIVLPSIGGGTDNIMAAVSNIAGKLDRFPIEEIGRNLNGALASVNGVVGGPELRNALNALSSSLG
;
A
#
# COMPACT_ATOMS: atom_id res chain seq x y z
N MET A 1 -16.93 -29.13 26.15
CA MET A 1 -15.85 -30.08 26.38
C MET A 1 -14.99 -30.06 25.14
N LEU A 2 -13.72 -29.81 25.28
CA LEU A 2 -12.77 -29.83 24.14
C LEU A 2 -12.12 -31.21 24.16
N SER A 3 -12.26 -31.98 23.11
CA SER A 3 -11.44 -33.17 22.88
C SER A 3 -10.41 -32.88 21.81
N TYR A 4 -9.21 -33.40 21.98
CA TYR A 4 -8.07 -33.21 21.12
C TYR A 4 -7.64 -34.55 20.54
N ASN A 5 -7.55 -34.62 19.23
CA ASN A 5 -6.91 -35.73 18.54
C ASN A 5 -5.47 -35.34 18.17
N PRO A 6 -4.48 -36.19 18.44
CA PRO A 6 -3.09 -35.89 18.07
C PRO A 6 -2.94 -35.71 16.56
N PRO A 7 -1.93 -34.94 16.11
CA PRO A 7 -1.72 -34.70 14.70
C PRO A 7 -1.54 -35.99 13.91
N GLY A 8 -2.20 -36.05 12.74
CA GLY A 8 -1.94 -37.08 11.73
C GLY A 8 -0.55 -36.96 11.11
N ILE A 9 -0.23 -37.83 10.16
CA ILE A 9 1.07 -37.82 9.45
C ILE A 9 1.27 -36.52 8.67
N ASP A 10 0.21 -35.82 8.34
CA ASP A 10 0.17 -34.51 7.64
C ASP A 10 0.36 -33.29 8.56
N GLY A 11 0.53 -33.51 9.87
CA GLY A 11 0.69 -32.44 10.85
C GLY A 11 -0.60 -31.70 11.20
N SER A 12 -1.76 -32.08 10.64
CA SER A 12 -3.04 -31.48 10.96
C SER A 12 -3.59 -32.02 12.28
N PHE A 13 -4.33 -31.16 13.00
CA PHE A 13 -5.03 -31.59 14.22
C PHE A 13 -6.51 -31.16 14.15
N THR A 14 -7.38 -31.97 14.77
CA THR A 14 -8.80 -31.71 14.81
C THR A 14 -9.23 -31.41 16.24
N LEU A 15 -9.94 -30.28 16.40
CA LEU A 15 -10.55 -29.87 17.66
C LEU A 15 -12.07 -30.05 17.56
N HIS A 16 -12.65 -30.78 18.49
CA HIS A 16 -14.11 -30.87 18.65
C HIS A 16 -14.59 -29.77 19.59
N ILE A 17 -15.39 -28.85 19.09
CA ILE A 17 -15.97 -27.76 19.86
C ILE A 17 -17.49 -27.90 19.94
N PHE A 18 -18.07 -27.51 21.06
CA PHE A 18 -19.50 -27.44 21.25
C PHE A 18 -19.94 -25.99 21.41
N VAL A 19 -20.76 -25.52 20.47
CA VAL A 19 -21.36 -24.18 20.51
C VAL A 19 -22.72 -24.27 21.15
N ARG A 20 -22.92 -23.58 22.27
CA ARG A 20 -24.19 -23.61 23.03
C ARG A 20 -25.24 -22.71 22.40
N ALA A 21 -26.51 -23.10 22.53
CA ALA A 21 -27.62 -22.20 22.26
C ALA A 21 -27.55 -20.93 23.15
N PRO A 22 -27.91 -19.76 22.63
CA PRO A 22 -28.47 -19.51 21.29
C PRO A 22 -27.39 -19.33 20.19
N TYR A 23 -26.11 -19.43 20.53
CA TYR A 23 -25.00 -19.13 19.59
C TYR A 23 -24.88 -20.18 18.46
N SER A 24 -25.32 -21.42 18.72
CA SER A 24 -25.38 -22.46 17.67
C SER A 24 -26.20 -22.04 16.46
N ASP A 25 -27.25 -21.24 16.67
CA ASP A 25 -28.17 -20.80 15.63
C ASP A 25 -27.51 -19.74 14.69
N TYR A 26 -26.36 -19.20 15.07
CA TYR A 26 -25.61 -18.24 14.25
C TYR A 26 -24.50 -18.90 13.42
N VAL A 27 -24.18 -20.18 13.66
CA VAL A 27 -23.16 -20.91 12.88
C VAL A 27 -23.75 -21.33 11.54
N ARG A 28 -23.10 -20.97 10.46
CA ARG A 28 -23.45 -21.29 9.05
C ARG A 28 -22.28 -22.02 8.40
N LYS A 29 -22.47 -22.67 7.25
CA LYS A 29 -21.38 -23.35 6.52
C LYS A 29 -20.20 -22.46 6.20
N GLY A 30 -20.41 -21.16 6.02
CA GLY A 30 -19.35 -20.17 5.78
C GLY A 30 -18.94 -19.40 7.04
N SER A 31 -19.29 -19.84 8.24
CA SER A 31 -18.79 -19.25 9.49
C SER A 31 -17.29 -19.45 9.62
N ARG A 32 -16.60 -18.47 10.17
CA ARG A 32 -15.16 -18.41 10.34
C ARG A 32 -14.81 -18.60 11.79
N PHE A 33 -13.87 -19.48 12.06
CA PHE A 33 -13.41 -19.77 13.42
C PHE A 33 -11.95 -19.37 13.54
N TRP A 34 -11.59 -18.66 14.60
CA TRP A 34 -10.20 -18.28 14.84
C TRP A 34 -9.83 -18.45 16.32
N ASN A 35 -8.52 -18.56 16.52
CA ASN A 35 -7.98 -18.62 17.86
C ASN A 35 -8.08 -17.23 18.51
N ALA A 36 -8.91 -17.13 19.53
CA ALA A 36 -9.11 -15.92 20.35
C ALA A 36 -8.35 -16.01 21.69
N SER A 37 -7.42 -16.96 21.83
CA SER A 37 -6.59 -17.10 23.01
C SER A 37 -5.29 -16.31 22.81
N GLY A 38 -5.13 -15.22 23.52
CA GLY A 38 -3.86 -14.51 23.54
C GLY A 38 -3.96 -12.99 23.55
N VAL A 39 -2.76 -12.41 23.64
CA VAL A 39 -2.52 -10.98 23.45
C VAL A 39 -2.08 -10.81 22.00
N ASN A 40 -2.88 -10.22 21.17
CA ASN A 40 -2.49 -9.84 19.84
C ASN A 40 -1.77 -8.48 19.90
N LEU A 41 -0.44 -8.53 19.80
CA LEU A 41 0.39 -7.34 19.67
C LEU A 41 0.55 -7.04 18.18
N ARG A 42 -0.08 -6.00 17.70
CA ARG A 42 0.09 -5.55 16.32
C ARG A 42 0.99 -4.32 16.29
N LEU A 43 2.07 -4.46 15.55
CA LEU A 43 2.95 -3.36 15.19
C LEU A 43 2.59 -2.93 13.77
N GLY A 44 1.82 -1.88 13.63
CA GLY A 44 1.39 -1.35 12.34
C GLY A 44 1.83 0.09 12.13
N ALA A 45 1.47 0.66 10.98
CA ALA A 45 1.71 2.07 10.64
C ALA A 45 1.08 3.04 11.64
N GLU A 46 0.05 2.58 12.37
CA GLU A 46 -0.70 3.34 13.37
C GLU A 46 -0.12 3.20 14.79
N GLY A 47 1.02 2.52 14.95
CA GLY A 47 1.68 2.26 16.22
C GLY A 47 1.45 0.84 16.76
N VAL A 48 1.61 0.70 18.09
CA VAL A 48 1.42 -0.57 18.80
C VAL A 48 -0.05 -0.67 19.22
N ARG A 49 -0.78 -1.62 18.65
CA ARG A 49 -2.12 -1.99 19.13
C ARG A 49 -2.04 -3.24 19.97
N LEU A 50 -2.49 -3.14 21.19
CA LEU A 50 -2.73 -4.28 22.07
C LEU A 50 -4.21 -4.62 22.04
N GLU A 51 -4.58 -5.69 21.35
CA GLU A 51 -5.95 -6.20 21.34
C GLU A 51 -6.07 -7.34 22.36
N LEU A 52 -6.79 -7.05 23.45
CA LEU A 52 -7.15 -8.03 24.46
C LEU A 52 -8.62 -8.44 24.21
N GLU A 53 -8.86 -9.61 23.65
CA GLU A 53 -10.23 -10.05 23.40
C GLU A 53 -10.98 -10.35 24.70
N SER A 54 -10.36 -10.97 25.69
CA SER A 54 -10.86 -11.04 27.07
C SER A 54 -9.83 -11.60 28.03
N ALA A 55 -9.84 -11.14 29.29
CA ALA A 55 -8.99 -11.67 30.36
C ALA A 55 -9.26 -13.19 30.64
N ARG A 56 -10.44 -13.68 30.31
CA ARG A 56 -10.81 -15.08 30.43
C ARG A 56 -10.17 -15.93 29.32
N ALA A 57 -10.13 -15.42 28.10
CA ALA A 57 -9.53 -16.07 26.95
C ALA A 57 -8.01 -16.20 27.09
N LEU A 58 -7.36 -15.27 27.80
CA LEU A 58 -5.93 -15.34 28.13
C LEU A 58 -5.57 -16.53 29.02
N LEU A 59 -6.45 -16.88 29.96
CA LEU A 59 -6.18 -17.93 30.95
C LEU A 59 -6.70 -19.33 30.52
N ALA A 60 -7.78 -19.37 29.76
CA ALA A 60 -8.49 -20.62 29.44
C ALA A 60 -8.34 -21.02 27.95
N GLY A 61 -7.74 -20.16 27.11
CA GLY A 61 -7.87 -20.28 25.67
C GLY A 61 -9.27 -19.91 25.19
N GLY A 62 -9.38 -19.57 23.91
CA GLY A 62 -10.68 -19.23 23.31
C GLY A 62 -10.70 -19.51 21.82
N ILE A 63 -11.85 -19.93 21.33
CA ILE A 63 -12.17 -19.95 19.90
C ILE A 63 -13.34 -19.00 19.73
N ALA A 64 -13.18 -18.02 18.86
CA ALA A 64 -14.26 -17.13 18.44
C ALA A 64 -14.73 -17.51 17.04
N PHE A 65 -15.95 -17.11 16.72
CA PHE A 65 -16.46 -17.24 15.36
C PHE A 65 -17.29 -16.02 14.95
N ASP A 66 -17.37 -15.78 13.66
CA ASP A 66 -18.28 -14.83 13.04
C ASP A 66 -18.86 -15.40 11.76
N THR A 67 -20.06 -14.99 11.43
CA THR A 67 -20.74 -15.34 10.20
C THR A 67 -20.90 -14.09 9.36
N PRO A 68 -20.30 -14.03 8.14
CA PRO A 68 -20.45 -12.91 7.24
C PRO A 68 -21.90 -12.53 7.01
N SER A 69 -22.19 -11.25 6.88
CA SER A 69 -23.55 -10.73 6.75
C SER A 69 -24.32 -11.35 5.58
N GLN A 70 -23.62 -11.67 4.48
CA GLN A 70 -24.20 -12.30 3.29
C GLN A 70 -24.67 -13.74 3.52
N LEU A 71 -24.15 -14.42 4.55
CA LEU A 71 -24.44 -15.82 4.88
C LEU A 71 -25.41 -15.97 6.05
N ARG A 72 -25.83 -14.88 6.68
CA ARG A 72 -26.70 -14.93 7.88
C ARG A 72 -28.08 -15.53 7.61
N ASP A 73 -28.58 -15.36 6.41
CA ASP A 73 -29.88 -15.86 5.98
C ASP A 73 -29.85 -17.33 5.55
N GLN A 74 -28.67 -17.95 5.47
CA GLN A 74 -28.56 -19.37 5.18
C GLN A 74 -28.98 -20.22 6.40
N PRO A 75 -29.38 -21.49 6.18
CA PRO A 75 -29.71 -22.38 7.28
C PRO A 75 -28.49 -22.61 8.20
N PRO A 76 -28.71 -22.92 9.49
CA PRO A 76 -27.64 -23.30 10.40
C PRO A 76 -26.77 -24.44 9.83
N ALA A 77 -25.50 -24.43 10.18
CA ALA A 77 -24.61 -25.52 9.81
C ALA A 77 -25.09 -26.83 10.48
N PRO A 78 -25.02 -27.98 9.79
CA PRO A 78 -25.34 -29.26 10.38
C PRO A 78 -24.43 -29.60 11.56
N GLU A 79 -24.85 -30.53 12.42
CA GLU A 79 -23.99 -31.06 13.45
C GLU A 79 -22.76 -31.75 12.82
N GLU A 80 -21.60 -31.65 13.50
CA GLU A 80 -20.31 -32.20 13.05
C GLU A 80 -19.73 -31.58 11.76
N GLU A 81 -20.22 -30.40 11.37
CA GLU A 81 -19.60 -29.66 10.26
C GLU A 81 -18.14 -29.28 10.60
N SER A 82 -17.25 -29.49 9.64
CA SER A 82 -15.83 -29.17 9.81
C SER A 82 -15.52 -27.76 9.34
N PHE A 83 -14.82 -27.00 10.16
CA PHE A 83 -14.38 -25.64 9.86
C PHE A 83 -12.88 -25.52 10.00
N THR A 84 -12.28 -24.64 9.21
CA THR A 84 -10.87 -24.27 9.39
C THR A 84 -10.72 -23.34 10.59
N LEU A 85 -9.82 -23.69 11.50
CA LEU A 85 -9.42 -22.82 12.60
C LEU A 85 -8.23 -21.96 12.18
N TYR A 86 -8.46 -20.66 12.09
CA TYR A 86 -7.44 -19.68 11.74
C TYR A 86 -6.66 -19.23 12.97
N SER A 87 -5.44 -18.74 12.76
CA SER A 87 -4.56 -18.23 13.83
C SER A 87 -5.14 -17.03 14.56
N ASP A 88 -5.86 -16.18 13.82
CA ASP A 88 -6.45 -14.93 14.31
C ASP A 88 -7.62 -14.48 13.41
N LEU A 89 -8.33 -13.45 13.83
CA LEU A 89 -9.46 -12.87 13.08
C LEU A 89 -9.05 -12.37 11.69
N GLU A 90 -7.88 -11.78 11.57
CA GLU A 90 -7.43 -11.22 10.27
C GLU A 90 -7.19 -12.34 9.26
N SER A 91 -6.52 -13.41 9.66
CA SER A 91 -6.35 -14.62 8.87
C SER A 91 -7.68 -15.25 8.47
N ALA A 92 -8.67 -15.29 9.40
CA ALA A 92 -10.00 -15.78 9.13
C ALA A 92 -10.76 -14.92 8.11
N ILE A 93 -10.67 -13.61 8.20
CA ILE A 93 -11.24 -12.67 7.23
C ILE A 93 -10.50 -12.81 5.90
N ALA A 94 -9.20 -12.89 5.95
CA ALA A 94 -8.35 -13.02 4.77
C ALA A 94 -8.61 -14.29 3.96
N ALA A 95 -8.80 -15.44 4.60
CA ALA A 95 -8.95 -16.73 3.92
C ALA A 95 -10.32 -16.96 3.26
N THR A 96 -11.36 -16.18 3.63
CA THR A 96 -12.74 -16.51 3.25
C THR A 96 -13.32 -15.62 2.16
N SER A 97 -12.54 -14.73 1.60
CA SER A 97 -12.96 -14.03 0.38
C SER A 97 -12.92 -15.03 -0.79
N GLU A 98 -14.03 -15.76 -1.00
CA GLU A 98 -14.22 -16.64 -2.17
C GLU A 98 -14.06 -15.88 -3.50
N ASN A 99 -14.04 -14.56 -3.43
CA ASN A 99 -13.97 -13.65 -4.57
C ASN A 99 -12.65 -12.86 -4.60
N ARG A 100 -11.52 -13.49 -4.23
CA ARG A 100 -10.22 -12.83 -4.36
C ARG A 100 -9.79 -12.80 -5.81
N LEU A 101 -9.43 -11.62 -6.24
CA LEU A 101 -8.84 -11.42 -7.56
C LEU A 101 -7.32 -11.35 -7.41
N ALA A 102 -6.63 -12.29 -8.02
CA ALA A 102 -5.17 -12.30 -8.04
C ALA A 102 -4.66 -11.31 -9.10
N PHE A 103 -3.75 -10.44 -8.68
CA PHE A 103 -3.03 -9.53 -9.54
C PHE A 103 -1.53 -9.69 -9.31
N LEU A 104 -0.78 -9.47 -10.35
CA LEU A 104 0.67 -9.47 -10.33
C LEU A 104 1.19 -8.06 -10.59
N VAL A 105 2.19 -7.66 -9.82
CA VAL A 105 2.89 -6.38 -10.00
C VAL A 105 4.39 -6.65 -9.98
N TYR A 106 5.11 -6.14 -10.96
CA TYR A 106 6.57 -6.22 -10.99
C TYR A 106 7.18 -4.94 -10.44
N PHE A 107 8.16 -5.09 -9.55
CA PHE A 107 8.96 -3.98 -9.05
C PHE A 107 10.44 -4.22 -9.38
N ASP A 108 11.09 -3.17 -9.89
CA ASP A 108 12.51 -3.19 -10.24
C ASP A 108 13.38 -2.71 -9.07
N GLY A 109 12.77 -1.98 -8.14
CA GLY A 109 13.44 -1.43 -6.96
C GLY A 109 13.46 -2.38 -5.76
N SER A 110 14.07 -1.91 -4.67
CA SER A 110 14.13 -2.66 -3.42
C SER A 110 12.74 -2.83 -2.80
N VAL A 111 12.38 -4.07 -2.52
CA VAL A 111 11.15 -4.45 -1.80
C VAL A 111 11.41 -4.69 -0.30
N ARG A 112 12.54 -4.23 0.22
CA ARG A 112 12.91 -4.43 1.63
C ARG A 112 11.86 -3.81 2.55
N GLY A 113 11.27 -4.64 3.41
CA GLY A 113 10.17 -4.26 4.30
C GLY A 113 8.79 -4.63 3.76
N LEU A 114 8.68 -5.14 2.52
CA LEU A 114 7.47 -5.77 2.03
C LEU A 114 7.44 -7.23 2.46
N SER A 115 6.30 -7.71 2.93
CA SER A 115 6.10 -9.09 3.35
C SER A 115 4.71 -9.59 2.97
N PRO A 116 4.52 -10.90 2.86
CA PRO A 116 3.17 -11.48 2.77
C PRO A 116 2.28 -10.93 3.89
N GLY A 117 1.02 -10.63 3.57
CA GLY A 117 0.07 -9.97 4.47
C GLY A 117 0.14 -8.44 4.48
N ALA A 118 1.17 -7.82 3.90
CA ALA A 118 1.25 -6.37 3.78
C ALA A 118 0.01 -5.81 3.04
N PRO A 119 -0.52 -4.65 3.45
CA PRO A 119 -1.70 -4.07 2.83
C PRO A 119 -1.50 -3.73 1.36
N ALA A 120 -2.52 -4.01 0.54
CA ALA A 120 -2.69 -3.45 -0.79
C ALA A 120 -3.75 -2.35 -0.71
N LEU A 121 -3.37 -1.14 -1.06
CA LEU A 121 -4.17 0.07 -0.91
C LEU A 121 -4.60 0.59 -2.28
N LEU A 122 -5.81 1.13 -2.37
CA LEU A 122 -6.26 1.97 -3.48
C LEU A 122 -6.64 3.34 -2.91
N ARG A 123 -5.91 4.37 -3.31
CA ARG A 123 -6.08 5.73 -2.78
C ARG A 123 -6.04 5.79 -1.24
N GLY A 124 -5.14 5.02 -0.63
CA GLY A 124 -4.99 4.93 0.81
C GLY A 124 -5.97 4.00 1.54
N ILE A 125 -6.99 3.47 0.85
CA ILE A 125 -7.95 2.53 1.45
C ILE A 125 -7.47 1.10 1.19
N ARG A 126 -7.39 0.28 2.25
CA ARG A 126 -7.04 -1.12 2.12
C ARG A 126 -8.12 -1.88 1.36
N ILE A 127 -7.76 -2.43 0.21
CA ILE A 127 -8.63 -3.23 -0.66
C ILE A 127 -8.14 -4.68 -0.80
N GLY A 128 -7.01 -5.01 -0.18
CA GLY A 128 -6.44 -6.34 -0.29
C GLY A 128 -5.13 -6.49 0.49
N SER A 129 -4.36 -7.50 0.12
CA SER A 129 -3.07 -7.80 0.74
C SER A 129 -2.11 -8.47 -0.24
N VAL A 130 -0.83 -8.35 0.07
CA VAL A 130 0.24 -9.10 -0.59
C VAL A 130 0.11 -10.57 -0.23
N LEU A 131 0.13 -11.44 -1.24
CA LEU A 131 0.13 -12.90 -1.06
C LEU A 131 1.56 -13.43 -0.96
N ASP A 132 2.39 -13.01 -1.90
CA ASP A 132 3.75 -13.52 -2.04
C ASP A 132 4.67 -12.49 -2.68
N VAL A 133 5.98 -12.63 -2.39
CA VAL A 133 7.04 -11.76 -2.90
C VAL A 133 8.21 -12.65 -3.32
N ASN A 134 8.51 -12.66 -4.59
CA ASN A 134 9.55 -13.52 -5.17
C ASN A 134 10.64 -12.69 -5.85
N LEU A 135 11.75 -13.31 -6.19
CA LEU A 135 12.80 -12.74 -7.03
C LEU A 135 12.87 -13.56 -8.32
N GLU A 136 12.74 -12.90 -9.45
CA GLU A 136 12.80 -13.49 -10.76
C GLU A 136 13.91 -12.84 -11.59
N TYR A 137 14.66 -13.66 -12.33
CA TYR A 137 15.62 -13.17 -13.30
C TYR A 137 14.99 -13.12 -14.70
N ASP A 138 14.84 -11.93 -15.25
CA ASP A 138 14.34 -11.75 -16.60
C ASP A 138 15.50 -11.93 -17.60
N GLN A 139 15.46 -13.04 -18.33
CA GLN A 139 16.49 -13.37 -19.32
C GLN A 139 16.45 -12.47 -20.56
N GLN A 140 15.33 -11.81 -20.85
CA GLN A 140 15.20 -10.95 -22.02
C GLN A 140 15.79 -9.56 -21.77
N GLU A 141 15.60 -9.06 -20.57
CA GLU A 141 16.07 -7.74 -20.17
C GLU A 141 17.36 -7.77 -19.34
N ASP A 142 17.88 -8.99 -19.07
CA ASP A 142 19.14 -9.27 -18.34
C ASP A 142 19.18 -8.59 -16.96
N HIS A 143 18.06 -8.60 -16.23
CA HIS A 143 17.99 -8.03 -14.90
C HIS A 143 17.07 -8.83 -13.95
N PHE A 144 17.23 -8.57 -12.65
CA PHE A 144 16.33 -9.11 -11.63
C PHE A 144 15.11 -8.19 -11.47
N ARG A 145 13.94 -8.79 -11.42
CA ARG A 145 12.68 -8.13 -11.08
C ARG A 145 11.98 -8.86 -9.94
N VAL A 146 11.12 -8.18 -9.24
CA VAL A 146 10.42 -8.73 -8.10
C VAL A 146 8.93 -8.83 -8.42
N PRO A 147 8.43 -10.03 -8.81
CA PRO A 147 7.00 -10.28 -8.89
C PRO A 147 6.39 -10.27 -7.48
N VAL A 148 5.38 -9.46 -7.30
CA VAL A 148 4.58 -9.35 -6.10
C VAL A 148 3.15 -9.74 -6.43
N HIS A 149 2.70 -10.86 -5.87
CA HIS A 149 1.33 -11.34 -6.00
C HIS A 149 0.47 -10.65 -4.96
N ILE A 150 -0.62 -10.02 -5.39
CA ILE A 150 -1.58 -9.35 -4.52
C ILE A 150 -2.98 -9.93 -4.70
N ALA A 151 -3.69 -10.10 -3.60
CA ALA A 151 -5.11 -10.43 -3.61
C ALA A 151 -5.91 -9.15 -3.36
N ILE A 152 -6.80 -8.82 -4.28
CA ILE A 152 -7.80 -7.76 -4.12
C ILE A 152 -9.11 -8.39 -3.67
N GLU A 153 -9.75 -7.79 -2.70
CA GLU A 153 -11.05 -8.17 -2.14
C GLU A 153 -12.14 -7.26 -2.75
N PRO A 154 -12.87 -7.69 -3.79
CA PRO A 154 -13.86 -6.85 -4.46
C PRO A 154 -14.98 -6.36 -3.55
N ASP A 155 -15.28 -7.15 -2.51
CA ASP A 155 -16.32 -6.82 -1.52
C ASP A 155 -16.00 -5.55 -0.71
N ARG A 156 -14.73 -5.12 -0.71
CA ARG A 156 -14.31 -3.84 -0.11
C ARG A 156 -14.53 -2.64 -1.02
N ILE A 157 -14.86 -2.89 -2.28
CA ILE A 157 -15.05 -1.84 -3.27
C ILE A 157 -16.53 -1.77 -3.60
N SER A 158 -17.19 -0.67 -3.24
CA SER A 158 -18.60 -0.45 -3.59
C SER A 158 -18.72 -0.09 -5.07
N PHE A 159 -19.21 -1.02 -5.85
CA PHE A 159 -19.57 -0.75 -7.24
C PHE A 159 -21.07 -0.40 -7.35
N PRO A 160 -21.45 0.50 -8.26
CA PRO A 160 -22.87 0.71 -8.57
C PRO A 160 -23.53 -0.60 -8.98
N ALA A 161 -24.76 -0.84 -8.50
CA ALA A 161 -25.52 -2.05 -8.79
C ALA A 161 -25.61 -2.31 -10.30
N GLY A 162 -25.31 -3.55 -10.73
CA GLY A 162 -25.46 -4.00 -12.10
C GLY A 162 -24.17 -4.19 -12.91
N ARG A 163 -22.98 -4.00 -12.34
CA ARG A 163 -21.74 -4.43 -13.01
C ARG A 163 -21.44 -5.91 -12.71
N PRO A 164 -21.43 -6.78 -13.71
CA PRO A 164 -21.07 -8.18 -13.51
C PRO A 164 -19.58 -8.31 -13.23
N THR A 165 -19.22 -9.18 -12.30
CA THR A 165 -17.85 -9.57 -11.92
C THR A 165 -17.02 -10.09 -13.12
N ARG A 166 -17.66 -10.29 -14.26
CA ARG A 166 -17.10 -10.89 -15.46
C ARG A 166 -16.11 -10.00 -16.23
N GLU A 167 -15.96 -8.75 -15.80
CA GLU A 167 -15.17 -7.75 -16.53
C GLU A 167 -14.01 -7.16 -15.73
N VAL A 168 -13.46 -7.94 -14.78
CA VAL A 168 -12.35 -7.46 -13.94
C VAL A 168 -11.18 -6.97 -14.78
N ARG A 169 -10.86 -7.70 -15.84
CA ARG A 169 -9.79 -7.30 -16.76
C ARG A 169 -10.12 -5.99 -17.48
N ALA A 170 -11.31 -5.87 -18.04
CA ALA A 170 -11.74 -4.65 -18.75
C ALA A 170 -11.74 -3.44 -17.81
N MET A 171 -12.15 -3.65 -16.55
CA MET A 171 -12.09 -2.61 -15.52
C MET A 171 -10.64 -2.23 -15.17
N ALA A 172 -9.75 -3.20 -15.04
CA ALA A 172 -8.32 -2.94 -14.82
C ALA A 172 -7.72 -2.17 -16.00
N GLU A 173 -8.04 -2.55 -17.24
CA GLU A 173 -7.62 -1.84 -18.47
C GLU A 173 -8.11 -0.39 -18.47
N GLU A 174 -9.39 -0.16 -18.12
CA GLU A 174 -9.96 1.19 -18.02
C GLU A 174 -9.25 2.02 -16.94
N MET A 175 -9.00 1.45 -15.76
CA MET A 175 -8.31 2.15 -14.68
C MET A 175 -6.85 2.45 -15.04
N VAL A 176 -6.15 1.52 -15.68
CA VAL A 176 -4.76 1.72 -16.14
C VAL A 176 -4.69 2.79 -17.23
N ALA A 177 -5.67 2.82 -18.14
CA ALA A 177 -5.78 3.89 -19.14
C ALA A 177 -6.02 5.27 -18.51
N LYS A 178 -6.70 5.32 -17.36
CA LYS A 178 -6.89 6.54 -16.54
C LYS A 178 -5.69 6.88 -15.67
N GLY A 179 -4.60 6.13 -15.75
CA GLY A 179 -3.36 6.38 -15.03
C GLY A 179 -3.19 5.56 -13.75
N LEU A 180 -3.97 4.50 -13.52
CA LEU A 180 -3.74 3.63 -12.36
C LEU A 180 -2.35 3.01 -12.45
N ARG A 181 -1.56 3.19 -11.38
CA ARG A 181 -0.22 2.61 -11.22
C ARG A 181 -0.06 2.06 -9.82
N ALA A 182 0.67 0.96 -9.72
CA ALA A 182 1.11 0.41 -8.45
C ALA A 182 2.49 0.97 -8.09
N GLN A 183 2.70 1.24 -6.82
CA GLN A 183 3.97 1.68 -6.26
C GLN A 183 4.16 1.11 -4.86
N LEU A 184 5.41 1.02 -4.42
CA LEU A 184 5.74 0.73 -3.03
C LEU A 184 5.87 2.05 -2.27
N ILE A 185 5.16 2.14 -1.16
CA ILE A 185 5.28 3.28 -0.25
C ILE A 185 5.56 2.81 1.17
N SER A 186 6.14 3.69 1.98
CA SER A 186 6.32 3.40 3.41
C SER A 186 4.95 3.40 4.11
N GLY A 187 4.58 2.24 4.64
CA GLY A 187 3.40 2.11 5.50
C GLY A 187 3.68 2.53 6.95
N SER A 188 4.96 2.45 7.37
CA SER A 188 5.40 2.85 8.69
C SER A 188 6.83 3.35 8.65
N LEU A 189 7.03 4.60 9.00
CA LEU A 189 8.37 5.20 9.10
C LEU A 189 9.18 4.61 10.26
N LEU A 190 8.50 4.10 11.28
CA LEU A 190 9.16 3.53 12.46
C LEU A 190 9.70 2.13 12.19
N THR A 191 8.94 1.29 11.52
CA THR A 191 9.29 -0.11 11.27
C THR A 191 9.94 -0.34 9.90
N GLY A 192 9.87 0.64 9.00
CA GLY A 192 10.31 0.51 7.61
C GLY A 192 9.42 -0.42 6.77
N GLN A 193 8.23 -0.76 7.26
CA GLN A 193 7.28 -1.61 6.55
C GLN A 193 6.81 -0.93 5.26
N LEU A 194 6.87 -1.68 4.14
CA LEU A 194 6.32 -1.25 2.87
C LEU A 194 4.90 -1.81 2.67
N VAL A 195 4.13 -1.08 1.89
CA VAL A 195 2.80 -1.46 1.41
C VAL A 195 2.71 -1.24 -0.10
N VAL A 196 1.86 -2.00 -0.77
CA VAL A 196 1.54 -1.75 -2.17
C VAL A 196 0.44 -0.70 -2.24
N SER A 197 0.72 0.46 -2.85
CA SER A 197 -0.26 1.52 -3.08
C SER A 197 -0.59 1.61 -4.55
N MET A 198 -1.87 1.61 -4.87
CA MET A 198 -2.39 1.86 -6.20
C MET A 198 -3.05 3.23 -6.23
N ASP A 199 -2.56 4.10 -7.11
CA ASP A 199 -3.07 5.45 -7.27
C ASP A 199 -3.20 5.84 -8.74
N PHE A 200 -4.05 6.84 -9.00
CA PHE A 200 -4.21 7.39 -10.34
C PHE A 200 -3.20 8.50 -10.56
N MET A 201 -2.33 8.30 -11.52
CA MET A 201 -1.23 9.20 -11.90
C MET A 201 -1.40 9.60 -13.37
N PRO A 202 -2.10 10.71 -13.66
CA PRO A 202 -2.38 11.13 -15.03
C PRO A 202 -1.12 11.38 -15.86
N ASP A 203 -0.04 11.80 -15.19
CA ASP A 203 1.24 12.10 -15.82
C ASP A 203 2.17 10.88 -15.96
N ALA A 204 1.72 9.70 -15.52
CA ALA A 204 2.51 8.48 -15.67
C ALA A 204 2.63 8.07 -17.14
N PRO A 205 3.76 7.48 -17.56
CA PRO A 205 3.91 6.96 -18.92
C PRO A 205 2.75 6.03 -19.29
N PRO A 206 2.30 6.04 -20.56
CA PRO A 206 1.28 5.10 -21.04
C PRO A 206 1.69 3.67 -20.73
N ALA A 207 0.77 2.90 -20.16
CA ALA A 207 0.97 1.49 -19.85
C ALA A 207 -0.29 0.69 -20.16
N GLN A 208 -0.12 -0.61 -20.30
CA GLN A 208 -1.20 -1.54 -20.60
C GLN A 208 -1.20 -2.67 -19.57
N VAL A 209 -2.39 -3.19 -19.32
CA VAL A 209 -2.57 -4.43 -18.57
C VAL A 209 -2.06 -5.59 -19.41
N ARG A 210 -1.28 -6.45 -18.82
CA ARG A 210 -0.81 -7.71 -19.43
C ARG A 210 -1.45 -8.89 -18.71
N MET A 211 -1.41 -10.05 -19.35
CA MET A 211 -1.79 -11.32 -18.72
C MET A 211 -0.57 -12.20 -18.60
N GLN A 212 -0.41 -12.82 -17.44
CA GLN A 212 0.58 -13.86 -17.21
C GLN A 212 -0.13 -15.10 -16.66
N GLY A 213 -0.38 -16.08 -17.53
CA GLY A 213 -1.30 -17.16 -17.23
C GLY A 213 -2.72 -16.63 -17.00
N GLU A 214 -3.25 -16.86 -15.81
CA GLU A 214 -4.58 -16.38 -15.40
C GLU A 214 -4.52 -15.05 -14.62
N GLU A 215 -3.33 -14.56 -14.27
CA GLU A 215 -3.16 -13.35 -13.48
C GLU A 215 -3.11 -12.09 -14.32
N ILE A 216 -3.71 -11.05 -13.81
CA ILE A 216 -3.69 -9.71 -14.40
C ILE A 216 -2.44 -8.99 -13.90
N VAL A 217 -1.55 -8.61 -14.82
CA VAL A 217 -0.35 -7.83 -14.50
C VAL A 217 -0.68 -6.34 -14.55
N LEU A 218 -0.60 -5.68 -13.40
CA LEU A 218 -0.76 -4.23 -13.29
C LEU A 218 0.58 -3.53 -13.47
N PRO A 219 0.59 -2.38 -14.17
CA PRO A 219 1.81 -1.58 -14.31
C PRO A 219 2.20 -0.93 -12.99
N SER A 220 3.49 -0.97 -12.69
CA SER A 220 4.10 -0.27 -11.58
C SER A 220 4.85 0.98 -12.04
N ILE A 221 5.16 1.81 -11.08
CA ILE A 221 6.17 2.85 -11.20
C ILE A 221 7.20 2.65 -10.09
N GLY A 222 8.42 3.13 -10.31
CA GLY A 222 9.45 3.12 -9.27
C GLY A 222 8.93 3.77 -8.00
N GLY A 223 8.96 3.05 -6.89
CA GLY A 223 8.44 3.47 -5.60
C GLY A 223 9.52 3.85 -4.61
N GLY A 224 9.14 4.61 -3.60
CA GLY A 224 9.91 4.81 -2.39
C GLY A 224 11.18 5.64 -2.52
N THR A 225 12.25 5.17 -1.91
CA THR A 225 13.54 5.86 -1.77
C THR A 225 14.24 6.16 -3.09
N ASP A 226 14.00 5.35 -4.12
CA ASP A 226 14.65 5.51 -5.43
C ASP A 226 14.16 6.78 -6.13
N ASN A 227 12.87 7.12 -6.00
CA ASN A 227 12.32 8.36 -6.54
C ASN A 227 12.83 9.59 -5.79
N ILE A 228 13.04 9.49 -4.48
CA ILE A 228 13.60 10.58 -3.69
C ILE A 228 15.06 10.82 -4.09
N MET A 229 15.84 9.74 -4.24
CA MET A 229 17.24 9.83 -4.68
C MET A 229 17.35 10.35 -6.10
N ALA A 230 16.49 9.91 -7.01
CA ALA A 230 16.41 10.44 -8.38
C ALA A 230 15.99 11.92 -8.39
N ALA A 231 15.02 12.32 -7.56
CA ALA A 231 14.60 13.70 -7.42
C ALA A 231 15.73 14.58 -6.84
N VAL A 232 16.44 14.11 -5.81
CA VAL A 232 17.61 14.80 -5.23
C VAL A 232 18.73 14.91 -6.27
N SER A 233 19.02 13.85 -7.01
CA SER A 233 20.03 13.87 -8.09
C SER A 233 19.63 14.83 -9.21
N ASN A 234 18.36 14.88 -9.57
CA ASN A 234 17.83 15.82 -10.58
C ASN A 234 17.89 17.27 -10.09
N ILE A 235 17.66 17.52 -8.81
CA ILE A 235 17.81 18.86 -8.20
C ILE A 235 19.29 19.24 -8.17
N ALA A 236 20.18 18.33 -7.75
CA ALA A 236 21.61 18.55 -7.75
C ALA A 236 22.14 18.86 -9.18
N GLY A 237 21.72 18.08 -10.18
CA GLY A 237 22.08 18.32 -11.57
C GLY A 237 21.48 19.61 -12.18
N LYS A 238 20.36 20.10 -11.66
CA LYS A 238 19.82 21.42 -12.01
C LYS A 238 20.57 22.54 -11.33
N LEU A 239 21.01 22.36 -10.07
CA LEU A 239 21.85 23.31 -9.36
C LEU A 239 23.24 23.47 -10.00
N ASP A 240 23.85 22.38 -10.47
CA ASP A 240 25.11 22.43 -11.22
C ASP A 240 25.03 23.23 -12.55
N ARG A 241 23.82 23.31 -13.10
CA ARG A 241 23.55 24.10 -14.33
C ARG A 241 23.08 25.53 -14.04
N PHE A 242 22.95 25.90 -12.78
CA PHE A 242 22.54 27.23 -12.40
C PHE A 242 23.73 28.17 -12.60
N PRO A 243 23.65 29.16 -13.46
CA PRO A 243 24.79 30.04 -13.80
C PRO A 243 25.07 31.05 -12.67
N ILE A 244 25.46 30.50 -11.49
CA ILE A 244 25.75 31.33 -10.28
C ILE A 244 26.81 32.37 -10.58
N GLU A 245 27.80 32.02 -11.42
CA GLU A 245 28.85 32.96 -11.83
C GLU A 245 28.31 34.09 -12.73
N GLU A 246 27.29 33.80 -13.54
CA GLU A 246 26.66 34.80 -14.41
C GLU A 246 25.75 35.74 -13.60
N ILE A 247 25.04 35.21 -12.64
CA ILE A 247 24.26 35.99 -11.68
C ILE A 247 25.18 36.87 -10.85
N GLY A 248 26.30 36.33 -10.37
CA GLY A 248 27.31 37.11 -9.64
C GLY A 248 27.94 38.23 -10.48
N ARG A 249 28.23 37.94 -11.74
CA ARG A 249 28.73 38.98 -12.68
C ARG A 249 27.69 40.05 -12.97
N ASN A 250 26.45 39.67 -13.20
CA ASN A 250 25.35 40.61 -13.44
C ASN A 250 25.06 41.47 -12.21
N LEU A 251 25.11 40.88 -10.99
CA LEU A 251 24.95 41.64 -9.75
C LEU A 251 26.11 42.64 -9.54
N ASN A 252 27.36 42.20 -9.78
CA ASN A 252 28.51 43.10 -9.72
C ASN A 252 28.42 44.19 -10.76
N GLY A 253 27.97 43.91 -11.97
CA GLY A 253 27.74 44.88 -13.03
C GLY A 253 26.67 45.93 -12.64
N ALA A 254 25.58 45.45 -12.07
CA ALA A 254 24.50 46.32 -11.56
C ALA A 254 24.98 47.22 -10.42
N LEU A 255 25.74 46.69 -9.47
CA LEU A 255 26.32 47.46 -8.36
C LEU A 255 27.34 48.48 -8.85
N ALA A 256 28.17 48.13 -9.83
CA ALA A 256 29.12 49.04 -10.45
C ALA A 256 28.39 50.19 -11.20
N SER A 257 27.29 49.89 -11.89
CA SER A 257 26.47 50.90 -12.58
C SER A 257 25.79 51.82 -11.58
N VAL A 258 25.27 51.32 -10.48
CA VAL A 258 24.67 52.14 -9.40
C VAL A 258 25.75 53.04 -8.78
N ASN A 259 26.94 52.49 -8.50
CA ASN A 259 28.04 53.25 -7.94
C ASN A 259 28.56 54.36 -8.92
N GLY A 260 28.54 54.04 -10.22
CA GLY A 260 28.88 55.01 -11.31
C GLY A 260 27.89 56.18 -11.36
N VAL A 261 26.59 55.89 -11.18
CA VAL A 261 25.55 56.92 -11.20
C VAL A 261 25.57 57.78 -9.88
N VAL A 262 25.73 57.13 -8.75
CA VAL A 262 25.75 57.82 -7.43
C VAL A 262 27.05 58.62 -7.23
N GLY A 263 28.17 58.11 -7.74
CA GLY A 263 29.50 58.76 -7.68
C GLY A 263 29.87 59.61 -8.89
N GLY A 264 29.04 59.64 -9.92
CA GLY A 264 29.35 60.29 -11.20
C GLY A 264 29.39 61.79 -11.14
N PRO A 265 30.24 62.37 -12.06
CA PRO A 265 30.36 63.83 -12.14
C PRO A 265 29.04 64.51 -12.49
N GLU A 266 28.12 63.79 -13.13
CA GLU A 266 26.81 64.36 -13.54
C GLU A 266 25.92 64.66 -12.33
N LEU A 267 25.86 63.75 -11.31
CA LEU A 267 25.14 63.98 -10.09
C LEU A 267 25.75 65.09 -9.24
N ARG A 268 27.08 65.15 -9.21
CA ARG A 268 27.80 66.25 -8.56
C ARG A 268 27.53 67.59 -9.25
N ASN A 269 27.56 67.61 -10.60
CA ASN A 269 27.27 68.83 -11.39
C ASN A 269 25.79 69.27 -11.20
N ALA A 270 24.84 68.33 -11.15
CA ALA A 270 23.45 68.64 -10.89
C ALA A 270 23.24 69.19 -9.46
N LEU A 271 23.88 68.60 -8.46
CA LEU A 271 23.86 69.09 -7.08
C LEU A 271 24.50 70.50 -6.93
N ASN A 272 25.63 70.74 -7.64
CA ASN A 272 26.26 72.03 -7.65
C ASN A 272 25.42 73.07 -8.38
N ALA A 273 24.76 72.73 -9.49
CA ALA A 273 23.82 73.60 -10.20
C ALA A 273 22.58 73.97 -9.33
N LEU A 274 22.06 72.99 -8.60
CA LEU A 274 20.96 73.21 -7.65
C LEU A 274 21.40 74.13 -6.50
N SER A 275 22.57 73.92 -5.95
CA SER A 275 23.13 74.73 -4.87
C SER A 275 23.39 76.16 -5.34
N SER A 276 23.83 76.39 -6.58
CA SER A 276 24.05 77.68 -7.16
C SER A 276 22.75 78.46 -7.58
N SER A 277 21.62 77.74 -7.68
CA SER A 277 20.32 78.35 -8.02
C SER A 277 19.50 78.72 -6.79
N LEU A 278 19.91 78.25 -5.61
CA LEU A 278 19.25 78.50 -4.33
C LEU A 278 19.97 79.59 -3.42
N GLY A 279 21.10 80.10 -3.86
CA GLY A 279 21.84 81.17 -3.26
C GLY A 279 21.74 82.41 -4.13
#